data_20e9ababadf7e3bd42c960db9c506bb5
#
_entry.id   20e9ababadf7e3bd42c960db9c506bb5
#
_cell.length_a   1.000
_cell.length_b   1.000
_cell.length_c   1.000
_cell.angle_alpha   90.00
_cell.angle_beta   90.00
_cell.angle_gamma   90.00
#
_symmetry.space_group_name_H-M   'P 1'
#
loop_
_entity.id
_entity.type
_entity.pdbx_description
1 polymer ?
#
loop_
_entity_poly.entity_id
_entity_poly.type
_entity_poly.pdbx_seq_one_letter_code
_entity_poly.pdbx_strand_id
1 'polypeptide(L)'
;MSIWNGLARRHGVIYPMQTFSKQRDVDFTTTPFFIEANSEEDTHLLMQLAQRLSEKVYEASSEQRKYLHISAVFACNFANHMYAVCHHLLSEHGLPFESMLPLIEETTRKIHYLTPEEAQTGPARRNDCNIMEDHLHMLESEPELAEIYRNISRNIRAYAEKTKKSNP
;
A
#
# COMPACT_ATOMS: atom_id res chain seq x y z
N MET A 1 7.04 21.41 -0.75
CA MET A 1 8.04 22.46 -1.15
C MET A 1 7.63 23.87 -0.73
N SER A 2 6.35 24.25 -0.86
CA SER A 2 5.85 25.63 -0.62
C SER A 2 6.19 26.26 0.74
N ILE A 3 6.39 25.46 1.79
CA ILE A 3 6.80 25.97 3.13
C ILE A 3 8.16 26.68 3.14
N TRP A 4 9.01 26.44 2.14
CA TRP A 4 10.34 27.06 2.02
C TRP A 4 10.35 28.32 1.16
N ASN A 5 9.22 28.65 0.49
CA ASN A 5 9.13 29.83 -0.37
C ASN A 5 9.34 31.10 0.46
N GLY A 6 10.35 31.88 0.07
CA GLY A 6 10.75 33.09 0.79
C GLY A 6 11.63 32.87 2.04
N LEU A 7 11.81 31.62 2.49
CA LEU A 7 12.66 31.27 3.64
C LEU A 7 14.05 30.78 3.21
N ALA A 8 14.15 30.07 2.09
CA ALA A 8 15.42 29.56 1.58
C ALA A 8 15.51 29.79 0.07
N ARG A 9 16.68 30.33 -0.36
CA ARG A 9 16.95 30.56 -1.79
C ARG A 9 17.07 29.26 -2.58
N ARG A 10 17.73 28.24 -2.01
CA ARG A 10 17.90 26.89 -2.58
C ARG A 10 17.26 25.89 -1.62
N HIS A 11 16.39 25.06 -2.12
CA HIS A 11 15.73 24.03 -1.32
C HIS A 11 15.21 22.90 -2.19
N GLY A 12 15.15 21.72 -1.61
CA GLY A 12 14.62 20.53 -2.28
C GLY A 12 14.20 19.45 -1.29
N VAL A 13 13.73 18.35 -1.80
CA VAL A 13 13.28 17.19 -1.05
C VAL A 13 13.92 15.94 -1.63
N ILE A 14 14.46 15.13 -0.75
CA ILE A 14 14.81 13.72 -1.02
C ILE A 14 13.80 12.88 -0.23
N TYR A 15 12.93 12.17 -0.92
CA TYR A 15 11.84 11.38 -0.32
C TYR A 15 12.07 9.88 -0.56
N PRO A 16 12.62 9.15 0.43
CA PRO A 16 12.74 7.69 0.35
C PRO A 16 11.36 7.04 0.54
N MET A 17 10.95 6.19 -0.40
CA MET A 17 9.71 5.44 -0.33
C MET A 17 9.94 4.10 0.38
N GLN A 18 9.91 4.13 1.72
CA GLN A 18 10.13 2.95 2.55
C GLN A 18 9.37 3.06 3.87
N THR A 19 9.06 1.91 4.46
CA THR A 19 8.60 1.82 5.86
C THR A 19 9.83 1.67 6.76
N PHE A 20 9.99 2.61 7.70
CA PHE A 20 11.13 2.62 8.61
C PHE A 20 10.74 2.07 9.98
N SER A 21 11.53 1.12 10.50
CA SER A 21 11.44 0.66 11.88
C SER A 21 12.77 0.88 12.58
N LYS A 22 12.73 1.30 13.84
CA LYS A 22 13.95 1.58 14.62
C LYS A 22 14.85 0.36 14.82
N GLN A 23 14.28 -0.85 14.72
CA GLN A 23 14.95 -2.11 15.03
C GLN A 23 15.52 -2.82 13.80
N ARG A 24 15.40 -2.25 12.59
CA ARG A 24 15.87 -2.87 11.36
C ARG A 24 16.74 -1.93 10.57
N ASP A 25 17.89 -2.43 10.14
CA ASP A 25 18.69 -1.74 9.13
C ASP A 25 17.96 -1.71 7.80
N VAL A 26 18.08 -0.58 7.12
CA VAL A 26 17.43 -0.34 5.82
C VAL A 26 18.46 -0.48 4.72
N ASP A 27 18.18 -1.38 3.79
CA ASP A 27 18.91 -1.43 2.52
C ASP A 27 18.39 -0.33 1.59
N PHE A 28 19.16 0.72 1.45
CA PHE A 28 18.83 1.82 0.54
C PHE A 28 19.04 1.50 -0.92
N THR A 29 19.83 0.48 -1.27
CA THR A 29 20.18 0.18 -2.67
C THR A 29 18.95 -0.07 -3.54
N THR A 30 17.92 -0.70 -2.99
CA THR A 30 16.66 -1.02 -3.65
C THR A 30 15.52 -0.07 -3.33
N THR A 31 15.71 0.87 -2.38
CA THR A 31 14.69 1.81 -1.95
C THR A 31 14.47 2.90 -3.01
N PRO A 32 13.25 3.10 -3.54
CA PRO A 32 12.97 4.21 -4.44
C PRO A 32 13.11 5.57 -3.74
N PHE A 33 13.81 6.49 -4.38
CA PHE A 33 13.92 7.88 -3.94
C PHE A 33 13.22 8.80 -4.93
N PHE A 34 12.43 9.73 -4.42
CA PHE A 34 11.72 10.73 -5.21
C PHE A 34 12.26 12.12 -4.87
N ILE A 35 12.65 12.85 -5.90
CA ILE A 35 13.40 14.11 -5.80
C ILE A 35 12.56 15.25 -6.34
N GLU A 36 12.62 16.40 -5.66
CA GLU A 36 12.11 17.68 -6.15
C GLU A 36 13.02 18.79 -5.62
N ALA A 37 13.35 19.77 -6.45
CA ALA A 37 14.00 21.00 -5.99
C ALA A 37 13.39 22.24 -6.65
N ASN A 38 13.77 23.43 -6.18
CA ASN A 38 13.27 24.70 -6.72
C ASN A 38 14.07 25.22 -7.92
N SER A 39 15.08 24.47 -8.38
CA SER A 39 15.83 24.72 -9.62
C SER A 39 16.26 23.40 -10.26
N GLU A 40 16.50 23.42 -11.57
CA GLU A 40 17.03 22.25 -12.31
C GLU A 40 18.43 21.86 -11.80
N GLU A 41 19.28 22.85 -11.49
CA GLU A 41 20.62 22.63 -10.92
C GLU A 41 20.53 21.83 -9.60
N ASP A 42 19.64 22.23 -8.70
CA ASP A 42 19.46 21.58 -7.41
C ASP A 42 18.80 20.21 -7.56
N THR A 43 17.84 20.06 -8.50
CA THR A 43 17.25 18.77 -8.83
C THR A 43 18.34 17.80 -9.29
N HIS A 44 19.19 18.21 -10.22
CA HIS A 44 20.31 17.39 -10.70
C HIS A 44 21.30 17.02 -9.59
N LEU A 45 21.65 17.98 -8.73
CA LEU A 45 22.53 17.72 -7.57
C LEU A 45 21.93 16.68 -6.63
N LEU A 46 20.64 16.82 -6.27
CA LEU A 46 19.97 15.89 -5.36
C LEU A 46 19.77 14.50 -6.02
N MET A 47 19.51 14.45 -7.32
CA MET A 47 19.48 13.19 -8.08
C MET A 47 20.81 12.44 -8.01
N GLN A 48 21.93 13.14 -8.28
CA GLN A 48 23.27 12.53 -8.19
C GLN A 48 23.58 12.02 -6.76
N LEU A 49 23.17 12.78 -5.73
CA LEU A 49 23.35 12.36 -4.35
C LEU A 49 22.55 11.10 -4.04
N ALA A 50 21.26 11.06 -4.43
CA ALA A 50 20.39 9.91 -4.21
C ALA A 50 20.87 8.66 -4.98
N GLN A 51 21.42 8.83 -6.19
CA GLN A 51 21.96 7.74 -7.01
C GLN A 51 23.19 7.06 -6.38
N ARG A 52 23.87 7.71 -5.42
CA ARG A 52 24.92 7.05 -4.62
C ARG A 52 24.35 6.10 -3.56
N LEU A 53 23.08 6.24 -3.23
CA LEU A 53 22.40 5.45 -2.20
C LEU A 53 21.51 4.37 -2.81
N SER A 54 20.91 4.63 -3.97
CA SER A 54 19.93 3.74 -4.59
C SER A 54 20.03 3.73 -6.11
N GLU A 55 19.71 2.58 -6.69
CA GLU A 55 19.55 2.40 -8.14
C GLU A 55 18.22 2.96 -8.67
N LYS A 56 17.27 3.29 -7.77
CA LYS A 56 15.89 3.70 -8.08
C LYS A 56 15.64 5.14 -7.68
N VAL A 57 16.01 6.08 -8.54
CA VAL A 57 15.85 7.52 -8.26
C VAL A 57 15.00 8.16 -9.36
N TYR A 58 13.96 8.88 -8.94
CA TYR A 58 12.94 9.46 -9.82
C TYR A 58 12.69 10.92 -9.44
N GLU A 59 12.30 11.74 -10.42
CA GLU A 59 11.72 13.05 -10.11
C GLU A 59 10.24 12.91 -9.79
N ALA A 60 9.77 13.67 -8.81
CA ALA A 60 8.37 13.76 -8.49
C ALA A 60 8.00 15.07 -7.82
N SER A 61 7.04 15.78 -8.38
CA SER A 61 6.51 17.01 -7.83
C SER A 61 5.87 16.80 -6.43
N SER A 62 5.68 17.90 -5.71
CA SER A 62 4.97 17.90 -4.42
C SER A 62 3.58 17.26 -4.52
N GLU A 63 2.88 17.45 -5.63
CA GLU A 63 1.57 16.85 -5.86
C GLU A 63 1.68 15.35 -6.10
N GLN A 64 2.58 14.90 -6.95
CA GLN A 64 2.84 13.48 -7.18
C GLN A 64 3.25 12.76 -5.90
N ARG A 65 4.07 13.38 -5.03
CA ARG A 65 4.43 12.78 -3.74
C ARG A 65 3.24 12.59 -2.80
N LYS A 66 2.19 13.43 -2.86
CA LYS A 66 0.96 13.19 -2.09
C LYS A 66 0.27 11.89 -2.54
N TYR A 67 0.23 11.63 -3.86
CA TYR A 67 -0.33 10.37 -4.38
C TYR A 67 0.56 9.17 -4.04
N LEU A 68 1.87 9.32 -4.11
CA LEU A 68 2.80 8.28 -3.64
C LEU A 68 2.55 7.95 -2.16
N HIS A 69 2.42 8.97 -1.32
CA HIS A 69 2.17 8.77 0.10
C HIS A 69 0.83 8.06 0.38
N ILE A 70 -0.27 8.53 -0.21
CA ILE A 70 -1.57 7.86 -0.01
C ILE A 70 -1.56 6.42 -0.54
N SER A 71 -0.88 6.17 -1.67
CA SER A 71 -0.71 4.81 -2.20
C SER A 71 0.05 3.91 -1.23
N ALA A 72 1.11 4.43 -0.58
CA ALA A 72 1.85 3.71 0.45
C ALA A 72 0.99 3.43 1.70
N VAL A 73 0.09 4.34 2.08
CA VAL A 73 -0.88 4.10 3.16
C VAL A 73 -1.75 2.88 2.84
N PHE A 74 -2.30 2.80 1.62
CA PHE A 74 -3.09 1.63 1.19
C PHE A 74 -2.25 0.37 1.13
N ALA A 75 -1.06 0.43 0.49
CA ALA A 75 -0.24 -0.75 0.25
C ALA A 75 0.43 -1.31 1.50
N CYS A 76 0.72 -0.48 2.50
CA CYS A 76 1.48 -0.86 3.68
C CYS A 76 0.68 -0.69 4.99
N ASN A 77 0.21 0.51 5.30
CA ASN A 77 -0.43 0.77 6.60
C ASN A 77 -1.78 0.04 6.73
N PHE A 78 -2.64 0.13 5.72
CA PHE A 78 -3.93 -0.56 5.74
C PHE A 78 -3.75 -2.08 5.60
N ALA A 79 -2.82 -2.55 4.75
CA ALA A 79 -2.50 -3.97 4.67
C ALA A 79 -2.04 -4.51 6.03
N ASN A 80 -1.13 -3.80 6.73
CA ASN A 80 -0.71 -4.20 8.07
C ASN A 80 -1.86 -4.21 9.09
N HIS A 81 -2.79 -3.25 8.99
CA HIS A 81 -3.99 -3.25 9.84
C HIS A 81 -4.87 -4.47 9.55
N MET A 82 -5.02 -4.89 8.29
CA MET A 82 -5.74 -6.12 7.97
C MET A 82 -5.07 -7.37 8.57
N TYR A 83 -3.73 -7.39 8.69
CA TYR A 83 -3.04 -8.45 9.42
C TYR A 83 -3.34 -8.42 10.93
N ALA A 84 -3.46 -7.22 11.53
CA ALA A 84 -3.86 -7.08 12.92
C ALA A 84 -5.30 -7.58 13.16
N VAL A 85 -6.24 -7.27 12.25
CA VAL A 85 -7.61 -7.81 12.27
C VAL A 85 -7.60 -9.33 12.15
N CYS A 86 -6.83 -9.88 11.22
CA CYS A 86 -6.67 -11.33 11.06
C CYS A 86 -6.13 -11.98 12.35
N HIS A 87 -5.09 -11.39 12.95
CA HIS A 87 -4.53 -11.88 14.22
C HIS A 87 -5.57 -11.86 15.35
N HIS A 88 -6.34 -10.78 15.48
CA HIS A 88 -7.42 -10.67 16.46
C HIS A 88 -8.45 -11.78 16.30
N LEU A 89 -9.03 -11.94 15.10
CA LEU A 89 -10.04 -12.97 14.84
C LEU A 89 -9.54 -14.40 15.11
N LEU A 90 -8.30 -14.69 14.73
CA LEU A 90 -7.70 -16.01 14.99
C LEU A 90 -7.48 -16.24 16.48
N SER A 91 -7.00 -15.24 17.21
CA SER A 91 -6.73 -15.32 18.64
C SER A 91 -7.99 -15.58 19.46
N GLU A 92 -9.12 -14.93 19.12
CA GLU A 92 -10.42 -15.15 19.76
C GLU A 92 -10.93 -16.59 19.58
N HIS A 93 -10.45 -17.30 18.54
CA HIS A 93 -10.83 -18.67 18.26
C HIS A 93 -9.72 -19.69 18.54
N GLY A 94 -8.64 -19.29 19.23
CA GLY A 94 -7.54 -20.18 19.63
C GLY A 94 -6.70 -20.71 18.46
N LEU A 95 -6.67 -19.97 17.34
CA LEU A 95 -5.92 -20.34 16.13
C LEU A 95 -4.62 -19.53 16.02
N PRO A 96 -3.51 -20.13 15.57
CA PRO A 96 -2.22 -19.45 15.44
C PRO A 96 -2.18 -18.55 14.21
N PHE A 97 -1.76 -17.29 14.39
CA PHE A 97 -1.58 -16.33 13.27
C PHE A 97 -0.56 -16.80 12.24
N GLU A 98 0.45 -17.54 12.68
CA GLU A 98 1.52 -18.09 11.84
C GLU A 98 0.97 -18.96 10.70
N SER A 99 -0.22 -19.56 10.87
CA SER A 99 -0.89 -20.33 9.81
C SER A 99 -1.28 -19.50 8.60
N MET A 100 -1.37 -18.17 8.72
CA MET A 100 -1.69 -17.23 7.64
C MET A 100 -0.45 -16.72 6.89
N LEU A 101 0.75 -16.84 7.46
CA LEU A 101 1.96 -16.30 6.84
C LEU A 101 2.20 -16.81 5.41
N PRO A 102 2.06 -18.12 5.09
CA PRO A 102 2.24 -18.59 3.72
C PRO A 102 1.22 -17.99 2.73
N LEU A 103 -0.01 -17.73 3.19
CA LEU A 103 -1.06 -17.13 2.37
C LEU A 103 -0.78 -15.64 2.11
N ILE A 104 -0.28 -14.92 3.11
CA ILE A 104 0.13 -13.51 3.00
C ILE A 104 1.30 -13.39 2.01
N GLU A 105 2.31 -14.25 2.15
CA GLU A 105 3.46 -14.28 1.24
C GLU A 105 3.05 -14.57 -0.20
N GLU A 106 2.18 -15.55 -0.42
CA GLU A 106 1.67 -15.88 -1.75
C GLU A 106 0.87 -14.72 -2.36
N THR A 107 0.05 -14.05 -1.56
CA THR A 107 -0.71 -12.87 -2.00
C THR A 107 0.23 -11.75 -2.46
N THR A 108 1.30 -11.50 -1.71
CA THR A 108 2.31 -10.51 -2.08
C THR A 108 3.13 -10.95 -3.30
N ARG A 109 3.46 -12.25 -3.41
CA ARG A 109 4.22 -12.80 -4.53
C ARG A 109 3.49 -12.64 -5.86
N LYS A 110 2.18 -12.84 -5.88
CA LYS A 110 1.37 -12.74 -7.10
C LYS A 110 1.46 -11.38 -7.80
N ILE A 111 1.57 -10.28 -7.07
CA ILE A 111 1.65 -8.93 -7.66
C ILE A 111 3.01 -8.64 -8.34
N HIS A 112 3.97 -9.55 -8.30
CA HIS A 112 5.21 -9.43 -9.08
C HIS A 112 5.07 -9.90 -10.53
N TYR A 113 4.00 -10.66 -10.87
CA TYR A 113 3.79 -11.20 -12.21
C TYR A 113 2.34 -11.08 -12.72
N LEU A 114 1.41 -10.65 -11.87
CA LEU A 114 0.04 -10.30 -12.22
C LEU A 114 -0.23 -8.86 -11.80
N THR A 115 -1.16 -8.19 -12.47
CA THR A 115 -1.70 -6.95 -11.93
C THR A 115 -2.49 -7.23 -10.64
N PRO A 116 -2.60 -6.27 -9.71
CA PRO A 116 -3.41 -6.46 -8.50
C PRO A 116 -4.86 -6.87 -8.78
N GLU A 117 -5.45 -6.38 -9.88
CA GLU A 117 -6.81 -6.70 -10.33
C GLU A 117 -6.94 -8.17 -10.78
N GLU A 118 -5.92 -8.69 -11.49
CA GLU A 118 -5.88 -10.09 -11.92
C GLU A 118 -5.61 -11.04 -10.75
N ALA A 119 -4.74 -10.62 -9.82
CA ALA A 119 -4.41 -11.38 -8.62
C ALA A 119 -5.57 -11.46 -7.61
N GLN A 120 -6.58 -10.57 -7.71
CA GLN A 120 -7.69 -10.49 -6.78
C GLN A 120 -8.54 -11.74 -6.79
N THR A 121 -8.73 -12.36 -5.63
CA THR A 121 -9.58 -13.54 -5.38
C THR A 121 -10.63 -13.25 -4.31
N GLY A 122 -11.36 -14.27 -3.89
CA GLY A 122 -12.29 -14.21 -2.76
C GLY A 122 -13.77 -14.08 -3.15
N PRO A 123 -14.69 -14.15 -2.17
CA PRO A 123 -16.13 -14.17 -2.40
C PRO A 123 -16.63 -12.86 -3.03
N ALA A 124 -16.10 -11.70 -2.64
CA ALA A 124 -16.49 -10.42 -3.22
C ALA A 124 -16.15 -10.33 -4.73
N ARG A 125 -15.00 -10.89 -5.16
CA ARG A 125 -14.61 -10.95 -6.59
C ARG A 125 -15.55 -11.82 -7.42
N ARG A 126 -16.05 -12.92 -6.83
CA ARG A 126 -16.99 -13.87 -7.47
C ARG A 126 -18.46 -13.47 -7.30
N ASN A 127 -18.76 -12.43 -6.51
CA ASN A 127 -20.11 -12.04 -6.10
C ASN A 127 -20.86 -13.16 -5.35
N ASP A 128 -20.18 -13.85 -4.47
CA ASP A 128 -20.72 -14.93 -3.65
C ASP A 128 -21.43 -14.34 -2.42
N CYS A 129 -22.71 -13.96 -2.60
CA CYS A 129 -23.48 -13.26 -1.58
C CYS A 129 -23.68 -14.10 -0.32
N ASN A 130 -23.91 -15.42 -0.46
CA ASN A 130 -24.17 -16.29 0.68
C ASN A 130 -22.97 -16.33 1.62
N ILE A 131 -21.77 -16.56 1.09
CA ILE A 131 -20.53 -16.55 1.90
C ILE A 131 -20.29 -15.17 2.54
N MET A 132 -20.60 -14.09 1.85
CA MET A 132 -20.42 -12.75 2.43
C MET A 132 -21.42 -12.47 3.55
N GLU A 133 -22.65 -12.96 3.45
CA GLU A 133 -23.67 -12.87 4.51
C GLU A 133 -23.26 -13.68 5.74
N ASP A 134 -22.77 -14.90 5.55
CA ASP A 134 -22.24 -15.74 6.63
C ASP A 134 -21.08 -15.04 7.36
N HIS A 135 -20.14 -14.45 6.63
CA HIS A 135 -19.04 -13.69 7.24
C HIS A 135 -19.55 -12.48 8.04
N LEU A 136 -20.56 -11.76 7.53
CA LEU A 136 -21.14 -10.62 8.25
C LEU A 136 -21.89 -11.06 9.51
N HIS A 137 -22.52 -12.21 9.49
CA HIS A 137 -23.14 -12.81 10.68
C HIS A 137 -22.09 -13.18 11.74
N MET A 138 -20.96 -13.76 11.34
CA MET A 138 -19.83 -14.02 12.24
C MET A 138 -19.26 -12.75 12.88
N LEU A 139 -19.41 -11.59 12.24
CA LEU A 139 -18.91 -10.29 12.73
C LEU A 139 -20.01 -9.45 13.43
N GLU A 140 -21.16 -10.02 13.80
CA GLU A 140 -22.26 -9.26 14.45
C GLU A 140 -21.84 -8.60 15.78
N SER A 141 -20.94 -9.24 16.53
CA SER A 141 -20.38 -8.69 17.77
C SER A 141 -19.33 -7.58 17.55
N GLU A 142 -18.85 -7.42 16.32
CA GLU A 142 -17.79 -6.47 15.96
C GLU A 142 -18.24 -5.53 14.81
N PRO A 143 -19.13 -4.57 15.09
CA PRO A 143 -19.76 -3.75 14.06
C PRO A 143 -18.77 -2.94 13.21
N GLU A 144 -17.66 -2.47 13.77
CA GLU A 144 -16.61 -1.75 13.05
C GLU A 144 -15.91 -2.66 12.04
N LEU A 145 -15.61 -3.91 12.40
CA LEU A 145 -15.01 -4.88 11.47
C LEU A 145 -16.00 -5.29 10.37
N ALA A 146 -17.28 -5.43 10.72
CA ALA A 146 -18.34 -5.69 9.75
C ALA A 146 -18.46 -4.55 8.73
N GLU A 147 -18.29 -3.29 9.16
CA GLU A 147 -18.30 -2.14 8.26
C GLU A 147 -17.08 -2.13 7.32
N ILE A 148 -15.88 -2.38 7.84
CA ILE A 148 -14.66 -2.54 7.03
C ILE A 148 -14.86 -3.64 5.99
N TYR A 149 -15.38 -4.80 6.40
CA TYR A 149 -15.65 -5.92 5.51
C TYR A 149 -16.60 -5.54 4.37
N ARG A 150 -17.74 -4.89 4.69
CA ARG A 150 -18.71 -4.42 3.68
C ARG A 150 -18.11 -3.43 2.70
N ASN A 151 -17.36 -2.46 3.21
CA ASN A 151 -16.77 -1.40 2.40
C ASN A 151 -15.71 -1.94 1.44
N ILE A 152 -14.82 -2.81 1.91
CA ILE A 152 -13.78 -3.44 1.07
C ILE A 152 -14.44 -4.38 0.05
N SER A 153 -15.38 -5.23 0.46
CA SER A 153 -16.07 -6.16 -0.43
C SER A 153 -16.81 -5.45 -1.56
N ARG A 154 -17.51 -4.35 -1.26
CA ARG A 154 -18.18 -3.50 -2.27
C ARG A 154 -17.17 -2.88 -3.24
N ASN A 155 -16.03 -2.42 -2.73
CA ASN A 155 -14.99 -1.82 -3.57
C ASN A 155 -14.34 -2.87 -4.48
N ILE A 156 -14.00 -4.05 -3.98
CA ILE A 156 -13.48 -5.18 -4.79
C ILE A 156 -14.44 -5.51 -5.93
N ARG A 157 -15.73 -5.61 -5.65
CA ARG A 157 -16.75 -5.87 -6.67
C ARG A 157 -16.77 -4.78 -7.76
N ALA A 158 -16.75 -3.51 -7.35
CA ALA A 158 -16.75 -2.39 -8.29
C ALA A 158 -15.52 -2.39 -9.22
N TYR A 159 -14.33 -2.74 -8.70
CA TYR A 159 -13.13 -2.92 -9.52
C TYR A 159 -13.26 -4.11 -10.47
N ALA A 160 -13.80 -5.25 -10.01
CA ALA A 160 -14.02 -6.43 -10.84
C ALA A 160 -14.96 -6.16 -12.03
N GLU A 161 -16.00 -5.34 -11.83
CA GLU A 161 -16.92 -4.95 -12.89
C GLU A 161 -16.28 -4.00 -13.92
N LYS A 162 -15.40 -3.10 -13.48
CA LYS A 162 -14.62 -2.21 -14.37
C LYS A 162 -13.68 -3.01 -15.26
N THR A 163 -12.94 -3.96 -14.68
CA THR A 163 -11.98 -4.79 -15.42
C THR A 163 -12.67 -5.65 -16.49
N LYS A 164 -13.87 -6.18 -16.22
CA LYS A 164 -14.68 -6.93 -17.22
C LYS A 164 -15.13 -6.04 -18.39
N LYS A 165 -15.35 -4.75 -18.18
CA LYS A 165 -15.77 -3.81 -19.23
C LYS A 165 -14.60 -3.35 -20.10
N SER A 166 -13.39 -3.40 -19.60
CA SER A 166 -12.17 -2.96 -20.29
C SER A 166 -11.53 -4.06 -21.13
N ASN A 167 -11.91 -5.34 -20.90
CA ASN A 167 -11.50 -6.52 -21.66
C ASN A 167 -12.76 -7.26 -22.13
N PRO A 168 -13.41 -6.84 -23.24
CA PRO A 168 -14.58 -7.49 -23.82
C PRO A 168 -14.26 -8.85 -24.45
#